data_1a46c1658b09f781ff697126b4466ace
#
_entry.id   1a46c1658b09f781ff697126b4466ace
#
_cell.length_a   1.000
_cell.length_b   1.000
_cell.length_c   1.000
_cell.angle_alpha   90.00
_cell.angle_beta   90.00
_cell.angle_gamma   90.00
#
_symmetry.space_group_name_H-M   'P 1'
#
loop_
_entity.id
_entity.type
_entity.pdbx_description
1 polymer ?
#
loop_
_entity_poly.entity_id
_entity_poly.type
_entity_poly.pdbx_seq_one_letter_code
_entity_poly.pdbx_strand_id
1 'polypeptide(L)'
;MRKEYTALGIFCALFAVIVLCAVDMPWNSHHKFPYTMFAFIIGAGTSMLCGYIGMVIATVCNYKTTYLCNIDRFDGFKVAFQGGQVLGFCLVGLALLILEILILSYKAALKPEDGTEVEHLFEFVSGYGLGGSTVALFGRVGGGIYTKAADVGADLAGKVEASIPEDSPKNPGTIADNVGDNVGDIAGMGADLFGSLAESTCAALIVSTTSSAMIETHEAIYFPLIVTAIGIAASFICQFFAYIKTDQVETTLKVQLWVSTVLMSAMIIPAIYVLPEEGVGIMFAGDIYNASRWECYICIILGLWSGLVIGLITEYYTSKENTPTRELAEACEYGAAPNIINGLALGYLSTVIPIFCLAITVLVSFKLAAMYGVALAAIGMLGCLPIALSIDGYGPISDNAGGIAEMSNLDD
;
A
#
# COMPACT_ATOMS: atom_id res chain seq x y z
N MET A 1 14.92 14.46 -1.51
CA MET A 1 15.01 13.78 -0.20
C MET A 1 15.09 14.76 0.99
N ARG A 2 16.26 15.38 1.35
CA ARG A 2 16.34 16.18 2.58
C ARG A 2 15.32 17.32 2.66
N LYS A 3 15.12 18.05 1.57
CA LYS A 3 14.15 19.18 1.53
C LYS A 3 12.71 18.68 1.64
N GLU A 4 12.38 17.59 0.98
CA GLU A 4 11.07 16.96 1.01
C GLU A 4 10.72 16.46 2.42
N TYR A 5 11.61 15.66 3.04
CA TYR A 5 11.40 15.19 4.43
C TYR A 5 11.38 16.33 5.45
N THR A 6 12.07 17.46 5.19
CA THR A 6 11.95 18.64 6.04
C THR A 6 10.56 19.28 5.89
N ALA A 7 10.08 19.46 4.67
CA ALA A 7 8.74 20.00 4.39
C ALA A 7 7.65 19.10 4.97
N LEU A 8 7.79 17.78 4.76
CA LEU A 8 6.90 16.76 5.31
C LEU A 8 6.88 16.79 6.84
N GLY A 9 8.04 16.88 7.49
CA GLY A 9 8.13 16.99 8.95
C GLY A 9 7.47 18.26 9.50
N ILE A 10 7.61 19.40 8.83
CA ILE A 10 6.92 20.66 9.20
C ILE A 10 5.40 20.47 9.06
N PHE A 11 4.95 19.88 7.95
CA PHE A 11 3.53 19.62 7.70
C PHE A 11 2.94 18.71 8.77
N CYS A 12 3.60 17.57 9.08
CA CYS A 12 3.16 16.67 10.14
C CYS A 12 3.14 17.33 11.51
N ALA A 13 4.11 18.21 11.82
CA ALA A 13 4.12 18.94 13.08
C ALA A 13 2.93 19.92 13.20
N LEU A 14 2.60 20.61 12.12
CA LEU A 14 1.42 21.49 12.08
C LEU A 14 0.13 20.68 12.21
N PHE A 15 0.03 19.54 11.54
CA PHE A 15 -1.14 18.69 11.60
C PHE A 15 -1.30 18.04 12.99
N ALA A 16 -0.20 17.66 13.63
CA ALA A 16 -0.22 17.16 15.02
C ALA A 16 -0.82 18.20 16.00
N VAL A 17 -0.54 19.50 15.79
CA VAL A 17 -1.18 20.57 16.57
C VAL A 17 -2.68 20.63 16.31
N ILE A 18 -3.12 20.40 15.07
CA ILE A 18 -4.56 20.35 14.74
C ILE A 18 -5.21 19.17 15.47
N VAL A 19 -4.61 17.97 15.44
CA VAL A 19 -5.12 16.80 16.16
C VAL A 19 -5.18 17.06 17.67
N LEU A 20 -4.16 17.67 18.25
CA LEU A 20 -4.14 18.07 19.66
C LEU A 20 -5.30 19.01 20.01
N CYS A 21 -5.56 20.00 19.18
CA CYS A 21 -6.56 21.03 19.46
C CYS A 21 -7.99 20.59 19.15
N ALA A 22 -8.18 19.73 18.13
CA ALA A 22 -9.49 19.36 17.63
C ALA A 22 -10.00 18.02 18.16
N VAL A 23 -9.08 17.07 18.43
CA VAL A 23 -9.44 15.69 18.82
C VAL A 23 -9.18 15.48 20.32
N ASP A 24 -7.92 15.59 20.76
CA ASP A 24 -7.56 15.25 22.13
C ASP A 24 -8.07 16.29 23.15
N MET A 25 -8.09 17.57 22.80
CA MET A 25 -8.54 18.67 23.68
C MET A 25 -8.15 18.47 25.16
N PRO A 26 -6.84 18.32 25.52
CA PRO A 26 -6.42 17.88 26.83
C PRO A 26 -6.83 18.83 27.98
N TRP A 27 -7.24 20.05 27.65
CA TRP A 27 -7.80 21.04 28.59
C TRP A 27 -9.28 20.82 28.93
N ASN A 28 -10.01 19.99 28.14
CA ASN A 28 -11.44 19.73 28.30
C ASN A 28 -11.76 18.23 28.45
N SER A 29 -10.78 17.35 28.28
CA SER A 29 -10.96 15.89 28.37
C SER A 29 -10.60 15.33 29.76
N HIS A 30 -11.15 14.19 30.11
CA HIS A 30 -10.76 13.42 31.30
C HIS A 30 -9.31 12.93 31.21
N HIS A 31 -8.81 12.68 30.00
CA HIS A 31 -7.43 12.25 29.74
C HIS A 31 -6.55 13.47 29.46
N LYS A 32 -5.63 13.79 30.38
CA LYS A 32 -4.69 14.91 30.23
C LYS A 32 -3.57 14.67 29.20
N PHE A 33 -3.31 13.38 28.88
CA PHE A 33 -2.30 13.02 27.88
C PHE A 33 -2.95 12.95 26.48
N PRO A 34 -2.34 13.56 25.45
CA PRO A 34 -2.89 13.59 24.10
C PRO A 34 -2.57 12.29 23.34
N TYR A 35 -3.33 11.25 23.61
CA TYR A 35 -3.09 9.90 23.07
C TYR A 35 -3.19 9.84 21.54
N THR A 36 -4.20 10.50 20.95
CA THR A 36 -4.40 10.47 19.48
C THR A 36 -3.29 11.21 18.75
N MET A 37 -2.87 12.39 19.26
CA MET A 37 -1.74 13.12 18.70
C MET A 37 -0.44 12.31 18.79
N PHE A 38 -0.22 11.62 19.91
CA PHE A 38 0.98 10.79 20.07
C PHE A 38 0.96 9.60 19.12
N ALA A 39 -0.18 8.92 18.96
CA ALA A 39 -0.37 7.87 17.96
C ALA A 39 -0.14 8.39 16.53
N PHE A 40 -0.64 9.59 16.23
CA PHE A 40 -0.41 10.27 14.95
C PHE A 40 1.09 10.48 14.67
N ILE A 41 1.84 10.98 15.64
CA ILE A 41 3.29 11.20 15.49
C ILE A 41 4.02 9.88 15.24
N ILE A 42 3.64 8.81 15.95
CA ILE A 42 4.22 7.48 15.75
C ILE A 42 3.89 6.95 14.36
N GLY A 43 2.64 7.07 13.90
CA GLY A 43 2.23 6.64 12.57
C GLY A 43 2.96 7.39 11.45
N ALA A 44 3.03 8.72 11.55
CA ALA A 44 3.76 9.56 10.62
C ALA A 44 5.26 9.21 10.60
N GLY A 45 5.88 9.05 11.77
CA GLY A 45 7.29 8.67 11.90
C GLY A 45 7.58 7.30 11.31
N THR A 46 6.69 6.32 11.52
CA THR A 46 6.83 4.96 10.96
C THR A 46 6.71 4.98 9.44
N SER A 47 5.73 5.72 8.90
CA SER A 47 5.56 5.88 7.45
C SER A 47 6.79 6.50 6.79
N MET A 48 7.33 7.59 7.37
CA MET A 48 8.57 8.21 6.90
C MET A 48 9.77 7.24 6.98
N LEU A 49 9.87 6.44 8.03
CA LEU A 49 10.93 5.43 8.19
C LEU A 49 10.83 4.34 7.12
N CYS A 50 9.62 3.84 6.84
CA CYS A 50 9.38 2.85 5.79
C CYS A 50 9.80 3.38 4.40
N GLY A 51 9.38 4.61 4.06
CA GLY A 51 9.79 5.27 2.82
C GLY A 51 11.31 5.46 2.72
N TYR A 52 11.96 5.85 3.81
CA TYR A 52 13.42 6.00 3.87
C TYR A 52 14.15 4.67 3.64
N ILE A 53 13.73 3.59 4.30
CA ILE A 53 14.32 2.25 4.11
C ILE A 53 14.15 1.82 2.65
N GLY A 54 12.96 1.98 2.07
CA GLY A 54 12.69 1.67 0.68
C GLY A 54 13.64 2.39 -0.28
N MET A 55 13.80 3.71 -0.11
CA MET A 55 14.71 4.49 -0.94
C MET A 55 16.18 4.06 -0.82
N VAL A 56 16.66 3.80 0.41
CA VAL A 56 18.05 3.37 0.63
C VAL A 56 18.32 2.04 -0.06
N ILE A 57 17.40 1.08 0.06
CA ILE A 57 17.54 -0.22 -0.59
C ILE A 57 17.44 -0.08 -2.11
N ALA A 58 16.50 0.70 -2.62
CA ALA A 58 16.34 0.91 -4.06
C ALA A 58 17.60 1.53 -4.69
N THR A 59 18.14 2.59 -4.10
CA THR A 59 19.37 3.22 -4.63
C THR A 59 20.56 2.27 -4.66
N VAL A 60 20.65 1.32 -3.72
CA VAL A 60 21.67 0.27 -3.75
C VAL A 60 21.36 -0.78 -4.80
N CYS A 61 20.11 -1.15 -4.99
CA CYS A 61 19.68 -2.13 -5.98
C CYS A 61 19.82 -1.61 -7.41
N ASN A 62 19.54 -0.33 -7.67
CA ASN A 62 19.59 0.27 -9.02
C ASN A 62 20.93 -0.05 -9.72
N TYR A 63 22.08 0.38 -9.16
CA TYR A 63 23.37 0.14 -9.79
C TYR A 63 23.79 -1.34 -9.77
N LYS A 64 23.39 -2.12 -8.75
CA LYS A 64 23.68 -3.56 -8.71
C LYS A 64 22.91 -4.32 -9.77
N THR A 65 21.67 -3.96 -10.01
CA THR A 65 20.83 -4.53 -11.06
C THR A 65 21.46 -4.26 -12.43
N THR A 66 21.84 -3.01 -12.72
CA THR A 66 22.57 -2.66 -13.94
C THR A 66 23.82 -3.52 -14.13
N TYR A 67 24.66 -3.59 -13.10
CA TYR A 67 25.91 -4.36 -13.18
C TYR A 67 25.67 -5.85 -13.43
N LEU A 68 24.70 -6.46 -12.74
CA LEU A 68 24.41 -7.88 -12.85
C LEU A 68 23.66 -8.22 -14.15
N CYS A 69 22.77 -7.37 -14.64
CA CYS A 69 22.11 -7.56 -15.94
C CYS A 69 23.10 -7.62 -17.10
N ASN A 70 24.21 -6.89 -17.01
CA ASN A 70 25.29 -6.95 -18.00
C ASN A 70 26.04 -8.31 -17.99
N ILE A 71 25.92 -9.11 -16.92
CA ILE A 71 26.51 -10.44 -16.81
C ILE A 71 25.47 -11.52 -17.07
N ASP A 72 24.35 -11.48 -16.35
CA ASP A 72 23.21 -12.40 -16.46
C ASP A 72 21.91 -11.66 -16.08
N ARG A 73 20.96 -11.61 -17.01
CA ARG A 73 19.65 -10.98 -16.79
C ARG A 73 18.89 -11.55 -15.59
N PHE A 74 19.07 -12.84 -15.30
CA PHE A 74 18.43 -13.49 -14.16
C PHE A 74 18.95 -12.97 -12.81
N ASP A 75 20.27 -12.79 -12.70
CA ASP A 75 20.86 -12.27 -11.47
C ASP A 75 20.48 -10.78 -11.25
N GLY A 76 20.39 -10.01 -12.32
CA GLY A 76 19.87 -8.63 -12.27
C GLY A 76 18.42 -8.57 -11.79
N PHE A 77 17.54 -9.35 -12.40
CA PHE A 77 16.14 -9.47 -11.96
C PHE A 77 16.04 -9.84 -10.47
N LYS A 78 16.80 -10.83 -10.03
CA LYS A 78 16.79 -11.30 -8.65
C LYS A 78 17.12 -10.19 -7.67
N VAL A 79 18.13 -9.37 -7.96
CA VAL A 79 18.51 -8.25 -7.09
C VAL A 79 17.44 -7.16 -7.06
N ALA A 80 16.89 -6.79 -8.22
CA ALA A 80 15.81 -5.80 -8.27
C ALA A 80 14.58 -6.27 -7.50
N PHE A 81 14.17 -7.53 -7.69
CA PHE A 81 13.03 -8.11 -6.99
C PHE A 81 13.28 -8.25 -5.48
N GLN A 82 14.50 -8.62 -5.05
CA GLN A 82 14.87 -8.62 -3.64
C GLN A 82 14.81 -7.22 -3.02
N GLY A 83 15.19 -6.18 -3.77
CA GLY A 83 15.01 -4.79 -3.35
C GLY A 83 13.55 -4.46 -3.06
N GLY A 84 12.65 -4.84 -3.97
CA GLY A 84 11.19 -4.73 -3.78
C GLY A 84 10.70 -5.55 -2.57
N GLN A 85 11.21 -6.77 -2.37
CA GLN A 85 10.85 -7.60 -1.20
C GLN A 85 11.22 -6.94 0.12
N VAL A 86 12.39 -6.32 0.21
CA VAL A 86 12.77 -5.58 1.42
C VAL A 86 11.79 -4.45 1.68
N LEU A 87 11.41 -3.69 0.65
CA LEU A 87 10.37 -2.66 0.78
C LEU A 87 9.07 -3.25 1.31
N GLY A 88 8.52 -4.27 0.64
CA GLY A 88 7.23 -4.86 0.98
C GLY A 88 7.17 -5.45 2.39
N PHE A 89 8.14 -6.29 2.76
CA PHE A 89 8.14 -6.95 4.07
C PHE A 89 8.51 -6.01 5.21
N CYS A 90 9.46 -5.08 5.01
CA CYS A 90 9.78 -4.07 6.03
C CYS A 90 8.57 -3.16 6.29
N LEU A 91 7.90 -2.70 5.26
CA LEU A 91 6.77 -1.79 5.40
C LEU A 91 5.64 -2.44 6.19
N VAL A 92 5.15 -3.60 5.73
CA VAL A 92 4.00 -4.27 6.35
C VAL A 92 4.38 -4.80 7.74
N GLY A 93 5.60 -5.34 7.89
CA GLY A 93 6.09 -5.83 9.17
C GLY A 93 6.25 -4.73 10.22
N LEU A 94 6.83 -3.57 9.84
CA LEU A 94 6.94 -2.42 10.75
C LEU A 94 5.58 -1.82 11.06
N ALA A 95 4.68 -1.73 10.07
CA ALA A 95 3.34 -1.23 10.27
C ALA A 95 2.60 -2.02 11.35
N LEU A 96 2.61 -3.35 11.24
CA LEU A 96 1.95 -4.23 12.20
C LEU A 96 2.64 -4.21 13.56
N LEU A 97 3.98 -4.31 13.59
CA LEU A 97 4.75 -4.36 14.84
C LEU A 97 4.60 -3.09 15.66
N ILE A 98 4.72 -1.92 15.04
CA ILE A 98 4.61 -0.65 15.76
C ILE A 98 3.16 -0.40 16.22
N LEU A 99 2.17 -0.78 15.41
CA LEU A 99 0.77 -0.71 15.81
C LEU A 99 0.50 -1.59 17.04
N GLU A 100 1.01 -2.82 17.06
CA GLU A 100 0.87 -3.74 18.19
C GLU A 100 1.55 -3.19 19.45
N ILE A 101 2.77 -2.66 19.34
CA ILE A 101 3.48 -2.01 20.45
C ILE A 101 2.68 -0.82 20.99
N LEU A 102 2.08 -0.02 20.10
CA LEU A 102 1.25 1.12 20.47
C LEU A 102 0.01 0.68 21.27
N ILE A 103 -0.72 -0.33 20.78
CA ILE A 103 -1.89 -0.91 21.44
C ILE A 103 -1.51 -1.44 22.82
N LEU A 104 -0.45 -2.24 22.94
CA LEU A 104 0.02 -2.77 24.20
C LEU A 104 0.43 -1.68 25.20
N SER A 105 1.09 -0.62 24.70
CA SER A 105 1.49 0.53 25.50
C SER A 105 0.28 1.30 26.05
N TYR A 106 -0.73 1.52 25.20
CA TYR A 106 -1.95 2.20 25.62
C TYR A 106 -2.79 1.33 26.55
N LYS A 107 -2.87 0.03 26.32
CA LYS A 107 -3.53 -0.92 27.22
C LYS A 107 -2.88 -0.91 28.60
N ALA A 108 -1.55 -0.85 28.68
CA ALA A 108 -0.82 -0.78 29.94
C ALA A 108 -1.01 0.57 30.66
N ALA A 109 -1.14 1.67 29.93
CA ALA A 109 -1.31 3.02 30.48
C ALA A 109 -2.76 3.29 30.92
N LEU A 110 -3.74 2.92 30.12
CA LEU A 110 -5.16 3.20 30.33
C LEU A 110 -5.83 2.16 31.23
N LYS A 111 -5.36 0.90 31.18
CA LYS A 111 -5.91 -0.24 31.92
C LYS A 111 -7.44 -0.36 31.80
N PRO A 112 -7.95 -0.49 30.56
CA PRO A 112 -9.39 -0.49 30.33
C PRO A 112 -10.08 -1.63 31.10
N GLU A 113 -11.10 -1.29 31.90
CA GLU A 113 -11.85 -2.23 32.72
C GLU A 113 -13.20 -2.60 32.07
N ASP A 114 -13.75 -1.73 31.24
CA ASP A 114 -15.03 -1.94 30.56
C ASP A 114 -14.95 -1.76 29.04
N GLY A 115 -16.05 -2.08 28.33
CA GLY A 115 -16.13 -1.99 26.88
C GLY A 115 -15.97 -0.58 26.32
N THR A 116 -16.44 0.44 27.04
CA THR A 116 -16.33 1.85 26.64
C THR A 116 -14.87 2.32 26.71
N GLU A 117 -14.13 1.90 27.72
CA GLU A 117 -12.71 2.22 27.83
C GLU A 117 -11.87 1.51 26.75
N VAL A 118 -12.28 0.29 26.35
CA VAL A 118 -11.67 -0.44 25.22
C VAL A 118 -11.95 0.29 23.90
N GLU A 119 -13.16 0.80 23.70
CA GLU A 119 -13.51 1.61 22.52
C GLU A 119 -12.64 2.86 22.45
N HIS A 120 -12.54 3.64 23.51
CA HIS A 120 -11.67 4.83 23.58
C HIS A 120 -10.20 4.51 23.32
N LEU A 121 -9.70 3.35 23.78
CA LEU A 121 -8.33 2.93 23.49
C LEU A 121 -8.10 2.81 21.98
N PHE A 122 -9.00 2.15 21.26
CA PHE A 122 -8.86 1.99 19.80
C PHE A 122 -9.15 3.28 19.02
N GLU A 123 -10.02 4.16 19.54
CA GLU A 123 -10.17 5.52 19.00
C GLU A 123 -8.84 6.29 19.07
N PHE A 124 -8.14 6.26 20.20
CA PHE A 124 -6.82 6.90 20.32
C PHE A 124 -5.78 6.28 19.37
N VAL A 125 -5.79 4.96 19.24
CA VAL A 125 -4.89 4.24 18.32
C VAL A 125 -5.14 4.61 16.86
N SER A 126 -6.35 5.04 16.48
CA SER A 126 -6.66 5.45 15.10
C SER A 126 -5.79 6.61 14.60
N GLY A 127 -5.27 7.43 15.52
CA GLY A 127 -4.27 8.44 15.20
C GLY A 127 -3.06 7.89 14.43
N TYR A 128 -2.69 6.62 14.66
CA TYR A 128 -1.62 5.94 13.94
C TYR A 128 -1.90 5.84 12.42
N GLY A 129 -3.10 5.42 12.04
CA GLY A 129 -3.53 5.40 10.64
C GLY A 129 -3.54 6.81 10.03
N LEU A 130 -4.14 7.77 10.74
CA LEU A 130 -4.19 9.17 10.30
C LEU A 130 -2.78 9.76 10.07
N GLY A 131 -1.81 9.40 10.91
CA GLY A 131 -0.41 9.81 10.76
C GLY A 131 0.21 9.24 9.48
N GLY A 132 -0.01 7.97 9.21
CA GLY A 132 0.43 7.29 7.99
C GLY A 132 -0.13 7.96 6.73
N SER A 133 -1.45 8.15 6.67
CA SER A 133 -2.13 8.78 5.53
C SER A 133 -1.75 10.24 5.30
N THR A 134 -1.47 10.97 6.37
CA THR A 134 -0.99 12.36 6.25
C THR A 134 0.36 12.42 5.52
N VAL A 135 1.28 11.50 5.84
CA VAL A 135 2.57 11.34 5.15
C VAL A 135 2.37 10.87 3.72
N ALA A 136 1.48 9.89 3.52
CA ALA A 136 1.14 9.33 2.23
C ALA A 136 0.66 10.39 1.24
N LEU A 137 -0.31 11.20 1.64
CA LEU A 137 -0.85 12.26 0.80
C LEU A 137 0.25 13.22 0.33
N PHE A 138 1.11 13.66 1.24
CA PHE A 138 2.18 14.59 0.91
C PHE A 138 3.28 13.96 0.06
N GLY A 139 3.75 12.78 0.44
CA GLY A 139 4.82 12.06 -0.25
C GLY A 139 4.41 11.58 -1.64
N ARG A 140 3.20 11.02 -1.78
CA ARG A 140 2.71 10.51 -3.07
C ARG A 140 2.38 11.63 -4.06
N VAL A 141 1.70 12.68 -3.61
CA VAL A 141 1.34 13.81 -4.48
C VAL A 141 2.57 14.68 -4.78
N GLY A 142 3.33 15.07 -3.76
CA GLY A 142 4.52 15.91 -3.92
C GLY A 142 5.64 15.22 -4.70
N GLY A 143 5.98 14.00 -4.33
CA GLY A 143 6.99 13.17 -5.00
C GLY A 143 6.58 12.80 -6.42
N GLY A 144 5.34 12.35 -6.63
CA GLY A 144 4.81 11.98 -7.95
C GLY A 144 4.75 13.15 -8.92
N ILE A 145 4.34 14.35 -8.47
CA ILE A 145 4.34 15.56 -9.31
C ILE A 145 5.78 15.94 -9.70
N TYR A 146 6.71 15.87 -8.75
CA TYR A 146 8.12 16.16 -9.01
C TYR A 146 8.70 15.22 -10.07
N THR A 147 8.50 13.91 -9.92
CA THR A 147 8.97 12.88 -10.84
C THR A 147 8.42 13.12 -12.26
N LYS A 148 7.12 13.29 -12.38
CA LYS A 148 6.50 13.50 -13.69
C LYS A 148 6.89 14.84 -14.33
N ALA A 149 7.14 15.87 -13.55
CA ALA A 149 7.67 17.13 -14.06
C ALA A 149 9.11 16.98 -14.58
N ALA A 150 9.93 16.17 -13.92
CA ALA A 150 11.30 15.88 -14.34
C ALA A 150 11.32 15.06 -15.64
N ASP A 151 10.54 13.97 -15.70
CA ASP A 151 10.35 13.10 -16.85
C ASP A 151 9.89 13.89 -18.09
N VAL A 152 8.77 14.61 -17.98
CA VAL A 152 8.27 15.47 -19.06
C VAL A 152 9.29 16.55 -19.48
N GLY A 153 10.01 17.13 -18.52
CA GLY A 153 11.06 18.11 -18.78
C GLY A 153 12.25 17.52 -19.52
N ALA A 154 12.69 16.30 -19.14
CA ALA A 154 13.74 15.57 -19.85
C ALA A 154 13.35 15.24 -21.27
N ASP A 155 12.13 14.76 -21.49
CA ASP A 155 11.64 14.36 -22.81
C ASP A 155 11.33 15.53 -23.70
N LEU A 156 10.62 16.56 -23.25
CA LEU A 156 10.25 17.69 -24.10
C LEU A 156 11.41 18.67 -24.30
N ALA A 157 12.01 19.17 -23.25
CA ALA A 157 13.10 20.13 -23.37
C ALA A 157 14.41 19.47 -23.79
N GLY A 158 14.73 18.30 -23.25
CA GLY A 158 15.96 17.57 -23.56
C GLY A 158 15.90 16.92 -24.93
N LYS A 159 14.99 16.00 -25.13
CA LYS A 159 14.91 15.15 -26.33
C LYS A 159 14.35 15.89 -27.55
N VAL A 160 13.21 16.58 -27.40
CA VAL A 160 12.51 17.20 -28.54
C VAL A 160 13.12 18.53 -28.91
N GLU A 161 13.34 19.45 -27.95
CA GLU A 161 13.86 20.80 -28.27
C GLU A 161 15.38 20.82 -28.43
N ALA A 162 16.11 20.21 -27.47
CA ALA A 162 17.57 20.24 -27.48
C ALA A 162 18.22 19.12 -28.29
N SER A 163 17.42 18.14 -28.79
CA SER A 163 17.90 16.98 -29.55
C SER A 163 18.98 16.18 -28.79
N ILE A 164 18.88 16.12 -27.47
CA ILE A 164 19.72 15.28 -26.62
C ILE A 164 19.16 13.87 -26.67
N PRO A 165 19.96 12.82 -26.85
CA PRO A 165 19.49 11.44 -26.77
C PRO A 165 18.73 11.17 -25.45
N GLU A 166 17.76 10.25 -25.49
CA GLU A 166 17.06 9.73 -24.31
C GLU A 166 18.08 9.24 -23.29
N ASP A 167 17.80 9.43 -22.02
CA ASP A 167 18.65 9.04 -20.89
C ASP A 167 20.15 9.46 -20.97
N SER A 168 20.39 10.54 -21.69
CA SER A 168 21.75 11.07 -21.82
C SER A 168 22.25 11.66 -20.51
N PRO A 169 23.47 11.33 -20.05
CA PRO A 169 24.07 11.94 -18.86
C PRO A 169 24.31 13.44 -19.00
N LYS A 170 24.16 13.99 -20.21
CA LYS A 170 24.23 15.44 -20.48
C LYS A 170 22.93 16.17 -20.17
N ASN A 171 21.82 15.43 -20.03
CA ASN A 171 20.53 15.97 -19.67
C ASN A 171 20.32 15.93 -18.15
N PRO A 172 20.31 17.08 -17.45
CA PRO A 172 20.06 17.07 -16.00
C PRO A 172 18.65 16.63 -15.64
N GLY A 173 17.70 16.67 -16.58
CA GLY A 173 16.35 16.16 -16.42
C GLY A 173 16.33 14.65 -16.14
N THR A 174 17.12 13.87 -16.88
CA THR A 174 17.27 12.42 -16.69
C THR A 174 17.75 12.07 -15.27
N ILE A 175 18.72 12.81 -14.73
CA ILE A 175 19.17 12.60 -13.34
C ILE A 175 18.05 12.93 -12.35
N ALA A 176 17.29 14.00 -12.62
CA ALA A 176 16.18 14.42 -11.77
C ALA A 176 15.04 13.41 -11.80
N ASP A 177 14.78 12.79 -12.95
CA ASP A 177 13.79 11.75 -13.15
C ASP A 177 14.16 10.48 -12.38
N ASN A 178 15.35 9.93 -12.59
CA ASN A 178 15.85 8.76 -11.82
C ASN A 178 15.85 8.98 -10.30
N VAL A 179 16.14 10.21 -9.83
CA VAL A 179 16.01 10.55 -8.40
C VAL A 179 14.54 10.60 -7.99
N GLY A 180 13.68 11.13 -8.86
CA GLY A 180 12.25 11.23 -8.67
C GLY A 180 11.58 9.88 -8.46
N ASP A 181 11.93 8.88 -9.25
CA ASP A 181 11.43 7.51 -9.12
C ASP A 181 11.70 6.92 -7.72
N ASN A 182 12.90 7.14 -7.18
CA ASN A 182 13.19 6.68 -5.83
C ASN A 182 12.39 7.44 -4.75
N VAL A 183 12.09 8.71 -4.98
CA VAL A 183 11.35 9.56 -4.02
C VAL A 183 9.84 9.38 -4.19
N GLY A 184 9.33 9.49 -5.41
CA GLY A 184 7.90 9.43 -5.72
C GLY A 184 7.36 8.01 -5.75
N ASP A 185 8.01 7.15 -6.54
CA ASP A 185 7.46 5.83 -6.84
C ASP A 185 7.87 4.77 -5.79
N ILE A 186 8.96 4.94 -5.07
CA ILE A 186 9.32 4.02 -4.00
C ILE A 186 8.91 4.56 -2.64
N ALA A 187 9.38 5.75 -2.23
CA ALA A 187 9.07 6.25 -0.90
C ALA A 187 7.64 6.77 -0.78
N GLY A 188 7.14 7.49 -1.78
CA GLY A 188 5.78 8.02 -1.80
C GLY A 188 4.74 6.89 -1.88
N MET A 189 4.92 5.91 -2.76
CA MET A 189 4.06 4.73 -2.86
C MET A 189 4.12 3.88 -1.59
N GLY A 190 5.32 3.64 -1.05
CA GLY A 190 5.47 2.92 0.20
C GLY A 190 4.72 3.59 1.36
N ALA A 191 4.81 4.92 1.48
CA ALA A 191 4.07 5.67 2.48
C ALA A 191 2.54 5.56 2.28
N ASP A 192 2.06 5.59 1.03
CA ASP A 192 0.64 5.49 0.69
C ASP A 192 0.07 4.12 1.08
N LEU A 193 0.74 3.05 0.73
CA LEU A 193 0.30 1.70 1.07
C LEU A 193 0.44 1.39 2.57
N PHE A 194 1.43 1.99 3.26
CA PHE A 194 1.49 1.98 4.72
C PHE A 194 0.25 2.65 5.33
N GLY A 195 -0.10 3.86 4.85
CA GLY A 195 -1.27 4.60 5.32
C GLY A 195 -2.55 3.79 5.14
N SER A 196 -2.76 3.24 3.95
CA SER A 196 -3.93 2.42 3.62
C SER A 196 -4.06 1.19 4.54
N LEU A 197 -2.95 0.48 4.80
CA LEU A 197 -2.93 -0.67 5.71
C LEU A 197 -3.22 -0.26 7.15
N ALA A 198 -2.57 0.79 7.62
CA ALA A 198 -2.72 1.28 9.00
C ALA A 198 -4.15 1.77 9.26
N GLU A 199 -4.74 2.55 8.34
CA GLU A 199 -6.11 3.03 8.46
C GLU A 199 -7.12 1.89 8.42
N SER A 200 -7.01 0.99 7.45
CA SER A 200 -7.95 -0.15 7.33
C SER A 200 -7.91 -1.03 8.58
N THR A 201 -6.71 -1.27 9.13
CA THR A 201 -6.53 -2.07 10.34
C THR A 201 -7.09 -1.35 11.56
N CYS A 202 -6.78 -0.06 11.75
CA CYS A 202 -7.33 0.74 12.86
C CYS A 202 -8.86 0.85 12.77
N ALA A 203 -9.42 1.09 11.58
CA ALA A 203 -10.87 1.14 11.38
C ALA A 203 -11.55 -0.18 11.75
N ALA A 204 -10.97 -1.31 11.33
CA ALA A 204 -11.51 -2.62 11.67
C ALA A 204 -11.43 -2.91 13.19
N LEU A 205 -10.36 -2.48 13.87
CA LEU A 205 -10.23 -2.58 15.32
C LEU A 205 -11.30 -1.75 16.05
N ILE A 206 -11.55 -0.51 15.61
CA ILE A 206 -12.61 0.33 16.19
C ILE A 206 -13.98 -0.31 15.98
N VAL A 207 -14.29 -0.76 14.75
CA VAL A 207 -15.59 -1.40 14.49
C VAL A 207 -15.75 -2.70 15.28
N SER A 208 -14.68 -3.42 15.55
CA SER A 208 -14.75 -4.64 16.40
C SER A 208 -15.18 -4.35 17.84
N THR A 209 -14.91 -3.16 18.37
CA THR A 209 -15.35 -2.77 19.73
C THR A 209 -16.83 -2.45 19.83
N THR A 210 -17.54 -2.31 18.72
CA THR A 210 -19.02 -2.17 18.75
C THR A 210 -19.74 -3.48 19.06
N SER A 211 -19.02 -4.61 19.11
CA SER A 211 -19.53 -5.94 19.43
C SER A 211 -19.25 -6.32 20.89
N SER A 212 -20.29 -6.48 21.69
CA SER A 212 -20.15 -6.99 23.06
C SER A 212 -19.54 -8.40 23.12
N ALA A 213 -19.90 -9.26 22.17
CA ALA A 213 -19.37 -10.62 22.08
C ALA A 213 -17.85 -10.64 21.80
N MET A 214 -17.35 -9.68 21.00
CA MET A 214 -15.92 -9.56 20.75
C MET A 214 -15.17 -8.98 21.95
N ILE A 215 -15.78 -8.05 22.69
CA ILE A 215 -15.21 -7.48 23.91
C ILE A 215 -15.06 -8.57 24.98
N GLU A 216 -16.09 -9.39 25.17
CA GLU A 216 -16.07 -10.51 26.13
C GLU A 216 -15.02 -11.58 25.77
N THR A 217 -14.81 -11.82 24.49
CA THR A 217 -13.81 -12.79 23.99
C THR A 217 -12.43 -12.16 23.80
N HIS A 218 -12.10 -11.09 24.39
CA HIS A 218 -10.85 -10.30 24.34
C HIS A 218 -9.91 -10.53 23.14
N GLU A 219 -9.69 -11.78 22.73
CA GLU A 219 -8.83 -12.18 21.61
C GLU A 219 -9.46 -11.87 20.24
N ALA A 220 -10.79 -11.89 20.15
CA ALA A 220 -11.53 -11.69 18.92
C ALA A 220 -11.39 -10.24 18.39
N ILE A 221 -11.19 -9.25 19.25
CA ILE A 221 -10.97 -7.85 18.86
C ILE A 221 -9.73 -7.73 17.98
N TYR A 222 -8.69 -8.55 18.21
CA TYR A 222 -7.42 -8.54 17.46
C TYR A 222 -7.49 -9.31 16.15
N PHE A 223 -8.64 -9.86 15.75
CA PHE A 223 -8.80 -10.62 14.52
C PHE A 223 -8.30 -9.86 13.27
N PRO A 224 -8.52 -8.53 13.11
CA PRO A 224 -7.95 -7.76 12.00
C PRO A 224 -6.41 -7.84 11.91
N LEU A 225 -5.71 -7.79 13.05
CA LEU A 225 -4.25 -7.94 13.10
C LEU A 225 -3.80 -9.35 12.72
N ILE A 226 -4.56 -10.36 13.15
CA ILE A 226 -4.29 -11.76 12.80
C ILE A 226 -4.41 -11.96 11.28
N VAL A 227 -5.43 -11.39 10.63
CA VAL A 227 -5.60 -11.45 9.18
C VAL A 227 -4.41 -10.82 8.46
N THR A 228 -3.96 -9.64 8.89
CA THR A 228 -2.77 -8.98 8.33
C THR A 228 -1.51 -9.82 8.54
N ALA A 229 -1.31 -10.39 9.72
CA ALA A 229 -0.17 -11.27 10.01
C ALA A 229 -0.16 -12.53 9.13
N ILE A 230 -1.33 -13.12 8.88
CA ILE A 230 -1.48 -14.26 7.95
C ILE A 230 -1.09 -13.83 6.53
N GLY A 231 -1.45 -12.63 6.10
CA GLY A 231 -1.04 -12.08 4.81
C GLY A 231 0.48 -11.98 4.66
N ILE A 232 1.18 -11.52 5.71
CA ILE A 232 2.66 -11.51 5.74
C ILE A 232 3.21 -12.94 5.61
N ALA A 233 2.67 -13.88 6.37
CA ALA A 233 3.11 -15.28 6.35
C ALA A 233 2.86 -15.95 4.99
N ALA A 234 1.68 -15.76 4.39
CA ALA A 234 1.34 -16.26 3.05
C ALA A 234 2.29 -15.68 1.98
N SER A 235 2.54 -14.36 2.04
CA SER A 235 3.47 -13.67 1.17
C SER A 235 4.90 -14.19 1.34
N PHE A 236 5.34 -14.43 2.57
CA PHE A 236 6.67 -14.99 2.86
C PHE A 236 6.85 -16.40 2.29
N ILE A 237 5.84 -17.25 2.40
CA ILE A 237 5.88 -18.59 1.80
C ILE A 237 5.90 -18.47 0.27
N CYS A 238 5.09 -17.55 -0.29
CA CYS A 238 4.98 -17.37 -1.73
C CYS A 238 6.30 -16.96 -2.39
N GLN A 239 7.15 -16.18 -1.71
CA GLN A 239 8.44 -15.74 -2.29
C GLN A 239 9.37 -16.90 -2.67
N PHE A 240 9.28 -18.06 -2.01
CA PHE A 240 10.10 -19.23 -2.37
C PHE A 240 9.71 -19.87 -3.69
N PHE A 241 8.52 -19.57 -4.21
CA PHE A 241 8.05 -20.02 -5.53
C PHE A 241 8.44 -19.06 -6.66
N ALA A 242 9.13 -17.95 -6.34
CA ALA A 242 9.63 -16.96 -7.29
C ALA A 242 10.87 -17.44 -8.08
N TYR A 243 10.87 -18.69 -8.53
CA TYR A 243 11.94 -19.19 -9.37
C TYR A 243 11.63 -18.89 -10.84
N ILE A 244 12.30 -17.88 -11.38
CA ILE A 244 12.17 -17.47 -12.77
C ILE A 244 13.27 -18.10 -13.59
N LYS A 245 12.91 -18.78 -14.65
CA LYS A 245 13.77 -19.07 -15.78
C LYS A 245 13.51 -18.02 -16.88
N THR A 246 14.29 -17.02 -16.85
CA THR A 246 14.79 -16.07 -17.84
C THR A 246 13.86 -15.24 -18.74
N ASP A 247 12.79 -15.71 -19.34
CA ASP A 247 12.09 -14.91 -20.38
C ASP A 247 10.62 -14.57 -20.01
N GLN A 248 10.18 -14.91 -18.80
CA GLN A 248 8.78 -14.76 -18.38
C GLN A 248 8.64 -14.06 -17.03
N VAL A 249 9.33 -12.93 -16.86
CA VAL A 249 9.29 -12.13 -15.60
C VAL A 249 7.84 -11.79 -15.25
N GLU A 250 7.10 -11.17 -16.18
CA GLU A 250 5.71 -10.76 -15.98
C GLU A 250 4.79 -11.93 -15.58
N THR A 251 4.89 -13.05 -16.28
CA THR A 251 4.11 -14.25 -15.97
C THR A 251 4.41 -14.77 -14.55
N THR A 252 5.66 -14.73 -14.14
CA THR A 252 6.04 -15.21 -12.79
C THR A 252 5.52 -14.29 -11.70
N LEU A 253 5.57 -12.97 -11.90
CA LEU A 253 5.01 -12.00 -10.97
C LEU A 253 3.48 -12.19 -10.83
N LYS A 254 2.77 -12.42 -11.94
CA LYS A 254 1.34 -12.75 -11.93
C LYS A 254 1.05 -14.05 -11.17
N VAL A 255 1.84 -15.10 -11.43
CA VAL A 255 1.68 -16.39 -10.73
C VAL A 255 1.88 -16.21 -9.22
N GLN A 256 2.83 -15.39 -8.78
CA GLN A 256 3.01 -15.09 -7.36
C GLN A 256 1.77 -14.44 -6.72
N LEU A 257 1.12 -13.49 -7.40
CA LEU A 257 -0.12 -12.88 -6.92
C LEU A 257 -1.24 -13.92 -6.80
N TRP A 258 -1.40 -14.79 -7.80
CA TRP A 258 -2.38 -15.89 -7.74
C TRP A 258 -2.11 -16.85 -6.60
N VAL A 259 -0.87 -17.33 -6.47
CA VAL A 259 -0.48 -18.29 -5.42
C VAL A 259 -0.65 -17.67 -4.04
N SER A 260 -0.24 -16.41 -3.83
CA SER A 260 -0.40 -15.73 -2.53
C SER A 260 -1.87 -15.56 -2.15
N THR A 261 -2.74 -15.23 -3.12
CA THR A 261 -4.18 -15.09 -2.91
C THR A 261 -4.83 -16.42 -2.51
N VAL A 262 -4.51 -17.51 -3.23
CA VAL A 262 -5.02 -18.84 -2.89
C VAL A 262 -4.50 -19.31 -1.53
N LEU A 263 -3.20 -19.12 -1.28
CA LEU A 263 -2.58 -19.51 -0.01
C LEU A 263 -3.18 -18.75 1.17
N MET A 264 -3.33 -17.43 1.05
CA MET A 264 -3.97 -16.61 2.08
C MET A 264 -5.41 -17.04 2.33
N SER A 265 -6.18 -17.31 1.26
CA SER A 265 -7.56 -17.81 1.38
C SER A 265 -7.63 -19.08 2.24
N ALA A 266 -6.69 -20.02 2.05
CA ALA A 266 -6.63 -21.24 2.86
C ALA A 266 -6.16 -20.98 4.30
N MET A 267 -5.17 -20.12 4.49
CA MET A 267 -4.57 -19.85 5.80
C MET A 267 -5.49 -19.06 6.74
N ILE A 268 -6.46 -18.31 6.24
CA ILE A 268 -7.45 -17.61 7.07
C ILE A 268 -8.46 -18.57 7.69
N ILE A 269 -8.72 -19.74 7.10
CA ILE A 269 -9.73 -20.70 7.61
C ILE A 269 -9.52 -21.07 9.10
N PRO A 270 -8.33 -21.46 9.56
CA PRO A 270 -8.13 -21.72 10.98
C PRO A 270 -8.25 -20.46 11.86
N ALA A 271 -7.97 -19.29 11.33
CA ALA A 271 -8.03 -18.05 12.10
C ALA A 271 -9.45 -17.59 12.43
N ILE A 272 -10.45 -17.92 11.62
CA ILE A 272 -11.85 -17.54 11.92
C ILE A 272 -12.39 -18.14 13.21
N TYR A 273 -11.75 -19.20 13.72
CA TYR A 273 -12.14 -19.82 15.00
C TYR A 273 -11.76 -18.98 16.23
N VAL A 274 -10.98 -17.90 16.07
CA VAL A 274 -10.76 -16.87 17.10
C VAL A 274 -12.02 -16.04 17.33
N LEU A 275 -12.88 -15.90 16.31
CA LEU A 275 -14.15 -15.18 16.44
C LEU A 275 -15.14 -15.96 17.32
N PRO A 276 -16.07 -15.28 18.04
CA PRO A 276 -17.07 -15.92 18.88
C PRO A 276 -17.91 -16.95 18.11
N GLU A 277 -18.26 -18.07 18.76
CA GLU A 277 -19.03 -19.16 18.14
C GLU A 277 -20.48 -18.73 17.85
N GLU A 278 -21.05 -17.93 18.74
CA GLU A 278 -22.43 -17.44 18.65
C GLU A 278 -22.60 -16.35 17.59
N GLY A 279 -21.49 -15.94 16.96
CA GLY A 279 -21.43 -14.87 15.96
C GLY A 279 -20.92 -13.53 16.52
N VAL A 280 -20.61 -12.64 15.58
CA VAL A 280 -20.12 -11.30 15.85
C VAL A 280 -21.30 -10.33 15.79
N GLY A 281 -21.86 -9.97 16.94
CA GLY A 281 -22.97 -9.04 17.03
C GLY A 281 -22.49 -7.59 16.89
N ILE A 282 -22.50 -7.05 15.67
CA ILE A 282 -22.08 -5.66 15.38
C ILE A 282 -23.25 -4.71 15.56
N MET A 283 -23.08 -3.71 16.42
CA MET A 283 -24.07 -2.64 16.55
C MET A 283 -23.90 -1.59 15.44
N PHE A 284 -24.93 -1.37 14.64
CA PHE A 284 -24.94 -0.35 13.61
C PHE A 284 -26.33 0.30 13.49
N ALA A 285 -26.39 1.63 13.56
CA ALA A 285 -27.62 2.43 13.48
C ALA A 285 -28.75 2.02 14.45
N GLY A 286 -28.40 1.41 15.60
CA GLY A 286 -29.36 0.94 16.60
C GLY A 286 -29.80 -0.51 16.42
N ASP A 287 -29.41 -1.17 15.34
CA ASP A 287 -29.68 -2.58 15.08
C ASP A 287 -28.44 -3.43 15.35
N ILE A 288 -28.62 -4.68 15.77
CA ILE A 288 -27.54 -5.66 15.96
C ILE A 288 -27.51 -6.60 14.76
N TYR A 289 -26.42 -6.55 14.01
CA TYR A 289 -26.15 -7.44 12.90
C TYR A 289 -25.29 -8.62 13.41
N ASN A 290 -25.87 -9.79 13.51
CA ASN A 290 -25.15 -10.96 13.96
C ASN A 290 -24.57 -11.73 12.79
N ALA A 291 -23.24 -11.61 12.58
CA ALA A 291 -22.50 -12.27 11.54
C ALA A 291 -21.82 -13.54 12.07
N SER A 292 -21.96 -14.64 11.35
CA SER A 292 -21.24 -15.89 11.64
C SER A 292 -19.75 -15.78 11.27
N ARG A 293 -18.91 -16.64 11.82
CA ARG A 293 -17.49 -16.78 11.46
C ARG A 293 -17.28 -16.89 9.95
N TRP A 294 -18.13 -17.65 9.28
CA TRP A 294 -18.05 -17.88 7.83
C TRP A 294 -18.47 -16.66 7.00
N GLU A 295 -19.40 -15.86 7.49
CA GLU A 295 -19.75 -14.58 6.83
C GLU A 295 -18.60 -13.60 6.93
N CYS A 296 -17.90 -13.53 8.07
CA CYS A 296 -16.67 -12.74 8.20
C CYS A 296 -15.57 -13.25 7.23
N TYR A 297 -15.40 -14.57 7.11
CA TYR A 297 -14.48 -15.17 6.14
C TYR A 297 -14.83 -14.76 4.70
N ILE A 298 -16.09 -14.85 4.31
CA ILE A 298 -16.55 -14.47 2.97
C ILE A 298 -16.24 -12.99 2.69
N CYS A 299 -16.41 -12.09 3.66
CA CYS A 299 -16.06 -10.69 3.51
C CYS A 299 -14.58 -10.50 3.18
N ILE A 300 -13.68 -11.18 3.91
CA ILE A 300 -12.23 -11.12 3.65
C ILE A 300 -11.90 -11.66 2.26
N ILE A 301 -12.49 -12.80 1.89
CA ILE A 301 -12.25 -13.44 0.59
C ILE A 301 -12.77 -12.57 -0.57
N LEU A 302 -13.94 -11.97 -0.42
CA LEU A 302 -14.46 -11.02 -1.41
C LEU A 302 -13.51 -9.85 -1.63
N GLY A 303 -12.97 -9.27 -0.55
CA GLY A 303 -11.97 -8.20 -0.65
C GLY A 303 -10.70 -8.68 -1.35
N LEU A 304 -10.13 -9.79 -0.91
CA LEU A 304 -8.89 -10.37 -1.43
C LEU A 304 -8.96 -10.67 -2.94
N TRP A 305 -10.02 -11.37 -3.37
CA TRP A 305 -10.22 -11.71 -4.78
C TRP A 305 -10.63 -10.51 -5.62
N SER A 306 -11.41 -9.58 -5.06
CA SER A 306 -11.73 -8.32 -5.73
C SER A 306 -10.47 -7.49 -6.01
N GLY A 307 -9.56 -7.40 -5.04
CA GLY A 307 -8.26 -6.74 -5.21
C GLY A 307 -7.43 -7.37 -6.34
N LEU A 308 -7.35 -8.71 -6.39
CA LEU A 308 -6.66 -9.42 -7.47
C LEU A 308 -7.30 -9.13 -8.85
N VAL A 309 -8.63 -9.20 -8.94
CA VAL A 309 -9.34 -8.93 -10.21
C VAL A 309 -9.12 -7.48 -10.66
N ILE A 310 -9.19 -6.51 -9.75
CA ILE A 310 -8.93 -5.10 -10.04
C ILE A 310 -7.52 -4.93 -10.58
N GLY A 311 -6.50 -5.54 -9.94
CA GLY A 311 -5.12 -5.49 -10.40
C GLY A 311 -4.94 -6.04 -11.81
N LEU A 312 -5.49 -7.23 -12.09
CA LEU A 312 -5.41 -7.86 -13.42
C LEU A 312 -6.11 -7.03 -14.52
N ILE A 313 -7.26 -6.44 -14.22
CA ILE A 313 -7.99 -5.59 -15.16
C ILE A 313 -7.22 -4.31 -15.42
N THR A 314 -6.69 -3.66 -14.38
CA THR A 314 -5.90 -2.44 -14.53
C THR A 314 -4.66 -2.72 -15.37
N GLU A 315 -3.96 -3.82 -15.11
CA GLU A 315 -2.81 -4.25 -15.91
C GLU A 315 -3.18 -4.49 -17.38
N TYR A 316 -4.31 -5.14 -17.66
CA TYR A 316 -4.78 -5.35 -19.04
C TYR A 316 -4.90 -4.02 -19.82
N TYR A 317 -5.38 -2.95 -19.18
CA TYR A 317 -5.56 -1.65 -19.80
C TYR A 317 -4.29 -0.79 -19.84
N THR A 318 -3.25 -1.12 -19.06
CA THR A 318 -2.02 -0.30 -18.94
C THR A 318 -0.77 -0.97 -19.46
N SER A 319 -0.76 -2.30 -19.67
CA SER A 319 0.42 -3.00 -20.17
C SER A 319 0.60 -2.84 -21.68
N LYS A 320 1.84 -2.59 -22.11
CA LYS A 320 2.26 -2.51 -23.51
C LYS A 320 2.02 -3.80 -24.30
N GLU A 321 1.91 -4.94 -23.63
CA GLU A 321 1.67 -6.24 -24.26
C GLU A 321 0.22 -6.39 -24.75
N ASN A 322 -0.69 -5.58 -24.22
CA ASN A 322 -2.12 -5.70 -24.48
C ASN A 322 -2.62 -4.71 -25.55
N THR A 323 -3.69 -5.11 -26.23
CA THR A 323 -4.32 -4.35 -27.33
C THR A 323 -4.66 -2.91 -26.97
N PRO A 324 -5.26 -2.59 -25.78
CA PRO A 324 -5.67 -1.22 -25.51
C PRO A 324 -4.53 -0.19 -25.54
N THR A 325 -3.38 -0.55 -25.00
CA THR A 325 -2.19 0.33 -25.00
C THR A 325 -1.57 0.44 -26.38
N ARG A 326 -1.60 -0.65 -27.18
CA ARG A 326 -1.13 -0.64 -28.57
C ARG A 326 -1.99 0.25 -29.46
N GLU A 327 -3.31 0.19 -29.33
CA GLU A 327 -4.25 1.07 -30.03
C GLU A 327 -4.03 2.55 -29.66
N LEU A 328 -3.70 2.83 -28.38
CA LEU A 328 -3.32 4.18 -27.97
C LEU A 328 -2.02 4.64 -28.63
N ALA A 329 -1.02 3.76 -28.72
CA ALA A 329 0.24 4.06 -29.41
C ALA A 329 0.02 4.36 -30.90
N GLU A 330 -0.84 3.60 -31.59
CA GLU A 330 -1.23 3.87 -32.97
C GLU A 330 -1.94 5.23 -33.10
N ALA A 331 -2.76 5.62 -32.12
CA ALA A 331 -3.43 6.91 -32.12
C ALA A 331 -2.47 8.11 -32.07
N CYS A 332 -1.24 7.92 -31.57
CA CYS A 332 -0.20 8.96 -31.54
C CYS A 332 0.18 9.43 -32.93
N GLU A 333 0.07 8.58 -33.96
CA GLU A 333 0.38 8.93 -35.36
C GLU A 333 -0.57 10.01 -35.93
N TYR A 334 -1.77 10.11 -35.38
CA TYR A 334 -2.78 11.09 -35.80
C TYR A 334 -2.66 12.46 -35.09
N GLY A 335 -1.67 12.60 -34.20
CA GLY A 335 -1.35 13.84 -33.48
C GLY A 335 -1.80 13.89 -32.04
N ALA A 336 -1.50 14.99 -31.34
CA ALA A 336 -1.68 15.13 -29.91
C ALA A 336 -3.15 15.08 -29.46
N ALA A 337 -4.07 15.68 -30.23
CA ALA A 337 -5.48 15.73 -29.81
C ALA A 337 -6.15 14.35 -29.78
N PRO A 338 -6.06 13.51 -30.84
CA PRO A 338 -6.55 12.13 -30.77
C PRO A 338 -5.88 11.31 -29.68
N ASN A 339 -4.58 11.50 -29.43
CA ASN A 339 -3.85 10.78 -28.38
C ASN A 339 -4.40 11.12 -26.98
N ILE A 340 -4.62 12.39 -26.66
CA ILE A 340 -5.20 12.83 -25.39
C ILE A 340 -6.62 12.25 -25.22
N ILE A 341 -7.46 12.31 -26.27
CA ILE A 341 -8.84 11.80 -26.20
C ILE A 341 -8.84 10.29 -25.98
N ASN A 342 -8.05 9.53 -26.73
CA ASN A 342 -7.97 8.08 -26.59
C ASN A 342 -7.35 7.69 -25.23
N GLY A 343 -6.33 8.40 -24.76
CA GLY A 343 -5.72 8.17 -23.44
C GLY A 343 -6.70 8.38 -22.29
N LEU A 344 -7.49 9.48 -22.33
CA LEU A 344 -8.55 9.72 -21.33
C LEU A 344 -9.64 8.64 -21.41
N ALA A 345 -10.07 8.27 -22.63
CA ALA A 345 -11.06 7.22 -22.80
C ALA A 345 -10.58 5.87 -22.25
N LEU A 346 -9.32 5.51 -22.51
CA LEU A 346 -8.69 4.30 -22.01
C LEU A 346 -8.62 4.33 -20.45
N GLY A 347 -8.21 5.46 -19.89
CA GLY A 347 -8.20 5.67 -18.44
C GLY A 347 -9.58 5.47 -17.81
N TYR A 348 -10.63 6.04 -18.39
CA TYR A 348 -12.01 5.82 -17.91
C TYR A 348 -12.47 4.37 -18.07
N LEU A 349 -12.15 3.71 -19.17
CA LEU A 349 -12.49 2.30 -19.40
C LEU A 349 -11.83 1.38 -18.36
N SER A 350 -10.59 1.65 -17.97
CA SER A 350 -9.87 0.86 -16.99
C SER A 350 -10.50 0.88 -15.59
N THR A 351 -11.31 1.91 -15.26
CA THR A 351 -11.97 2.05 -13.95
C THR A 351 -13.35 1.40 -13.89
N VAL A 352 -13.97 1.06 -15.01
CA VAL A 352 -15.36 0.57 -15.06
C VAL A 352 -15.53 -0.72 -14.26
N ILE A 353 -14.74 -1.74 -14.55
CA ILE A 353 -14.84 -3.04 -13.85
C ILE A 353 -14.40 -2.91 -12.38
N PRO A 354 -13.30 -2.22 -12.04
CA PRO A 354 -12.95 -1.92 -10.65
C PRO A 354 -14.08 -1.31 -9.82
N ILE A 355 -14.82 -0.34 -10.37
CA ILE A 355 -15.96 0.28 -9.65
C ILE A 355 -17.04 -0.76 -9.33
N PHE A 356 -17.39 -1.64 -10.27
CA PHE A 356 -18.35 -2.72 -10.01
C PHE A 356 -17.83 -3.73 -9.00
N CYS A 357 -16.56 -4.11 -9.06
CA CYS A 357 -15.93 -4.98 -8.07
C CYS A 357 -16.02 -4.39 -6.66
N LEU A 358 -15.67 -3.12 -6.50
CA LEU A 358 -15.77 -2.42 -5.22
C LEU A 358 -17.23 -2.33 -4.74
N ALA A 359 -18.16 -1.94 -5.62
CA ALA A 359 -19.56 -1.81 -5.27
C ALA A 359 -20.16 -3.15 -4.80
N ILE A 360 -19.84 -4.25 -5.48
CA ILE A 360 -20.29 -5.59 -5.10
C ILE A 360 -19.67 -6.00 -3.76
N THR A 361 -18.36 -5.78 -3.61
CA THR A 361 -17.63 -6.12 -2.38
C THR A 361 -18.23 -5.38 -1.18
N VAL A 362 -18.41 -4.07 -1.28
CA VAL A 362 -19.00 -3.26 -0.20
C VAL A 362 -20.43 -3.70 0.10
N LEU A 363 -21.28 -3.84 -0.95
CA LEU A 363 -22.68 -4.21 -0.78
C LEU A 363 -22.85 -5.57 -0.11
N VAL A 364 -22.11 -6.58 -0.58
CA VAL A 364 -22.22 -7.95 -0.05
C VAL A 364 -21.65 -8.01 1.37
N SER A 365 -20.47 -7.43 1.60
CA SER A 365 -19.83 -7.41 2.91
C SER A 365 -20.69 -6.66 3.95
N PHE A 366 -21.30 -5.54 3.55
CA PHE A 366 -22.22 -4.82 4.43
C PHE A 366 -23.47 -5.64 4.79
N LYS A 367 -24.03 -6.38 3.84
CA LYS A 367 -25.19 -7.26 4.10
C LYS A 367 -24.86 -8.43 5.01
N LEU A 368 -23.65 -8.96 4.95
CA LEU A 368 -23.22 -10.11 5.74
C LEU A 368 -22.83 -9.73 7.17
N ALA A 369 -22.06 -8.66 7.35
CA ALA A 369 -21.49 -8.28 8.64
C ALA A 369 -21.43 -6.76 8.89
N ALA A 370 -22.38 -6.00 8.32
CA ALA A 370 -22.46 -4.55 8.44
C ALA A 370 -21.12 -3.85 8.17
N MET A 371 -20.78 -2.82 8.95
CA MET A 371 -19.52 -2.08 8.78
C MET A 371 -18.27 -2.94 9.06
N TYR A 372 -18.38 -3.92 9.95
CA TYR A 372 -17.27 -4.83 10.21
C TYR A 372 -16.92 -5.69 8.98
N GLY A 373 -17.93 -6.17 8.25
CA GLY A 373 -17.73 -6.88 6.99
C GLY A 373 -17.01 -6.04 5.94
N VAL A 374 -17.36 -4.76 5.83
CA VAL A 374 -16.68 -3.82 4.92
C VAL A 374 -15.22 -3.60 5.34
N ALA A 375 -14.97 -3.43 6.63
CA ALA A 375 -13.61 -3.27 7.17
C ALA A 375 -12.76 -4.53 6.95
N LEU A 376 -13.32 -5.72 7.16
CA LEU A 376 -12.65 -7.00 6.88
C LEU A 376 -12.37 -7.17 5.38
N ALA A 377 -13.27 -6.75 4.50
CA ALA A 377 -13.04 -6.79 3.06
C ALA A 377 -11.91 -5.84 2.64
N ALA A 378 -11.81 -4.66 3.24
CA ALA A 378 -10.71 -3.72 3.00
C ALA A 378 -9.36 -4.33 3.41
N ILE A 379 -9.27 -4.95 4.60
CA ILE A 379 -8.06 -5.69 5.01
C ILE A 379 -7.80 -6.87 4.06
N GLY A 380 -8.83 -7.56 3.58
CA GLY A 380 -8.73 -8.63 2.60
C GLY A 380 -8.06 -8.14 1.30
N MET A 381 -8.46 -6.97 0.77
CA MET A 381 -7.82 -6.36 -0.41
C MET A 381 -6.32 -6.10 -0.23
N LEU A 382 -5.92 -5.73 0.97
CA LEU A 382 -4.52 -5.47 1.33
C LEU A 382 -3.78 -6.74 1.81
N GLY A 383 -4.44 -7.88 1.81
CA GLY A 383 -3.92 -9.10 2.43
C GLY A 383 -2.60 -9.61 1.84
N CYS A 384 -2.41 -9.52 0.52
CA CYS A 384 -1.17 -9.90 -0.15
C CYS A 384 -0.22 -8.71 -0.38
N LEU A 385 -0.37 -7.62 0.38
CA LEU A 385 0.39 -6.38 0.22
C LEU A 385 1.92 -6.57 0.17
N PRO A 386 2.57 -7.45 0.98
CA PRO A 386 4.02 -7.64 0.88
C PRO A 386 4.49 -8.12 -0.50
N ILE A 387 3.73 -8.99 -1.18
CA ILE A 387 4.05 -9.43 -2.56
C ILE A 387 3.72 -8.33 -3.57
N ALA A 388 2.57 -7.66 -3.45
CA ALA A 388 2.21 -6.57 -4.32
C ALA A 388 3.28 -5.45 -4.28
N LEU A 389 3.69 -5.02 -3.09
CA LEU A 389 4.79 -4.06 -2.91
C LEU A 389 6.14 -4.53 -3.43
N SER A 390 6.41 -5.85 -3.36
CA SER A 390 7.65 -6.40 -3.92
C SER A 390 7.68 -6.25 -5.44
N ILE A 391 6.54 -6.44 -6.09
CA ILE A 391 6.36 -6.26 -7.53
C ILE A 391 6.42 -4.77 -7.89
N ASP A 392 5.70 -3.95 -7.14
CA ASP A 392 5.66 -2.50 -7.36
C ASP A 392 7.03 -1.85 -7.15
N GLY A 393 7.80 -2.28 -6.15
CA GLY A 393 9.17 -1.80 -5.91
C GLY A 393 10.19 -2.30 -6.92
N TYR A 394 9.92 -3.45 -7.56
CA TYR A 394 10.76 -3.97 -8.65
C TYR A 394 10.75 -3.02 -9.86
N GLY A 395 9.59 -2.46 -10.23
CA GLY A 395 9.42 -1.59 -11.40
C GLY A 395 10.42 -0.42 -11.42
N PRO A 396 10.35 0.53 -10.48
CA PRO A 396 11.25 1.69 -10.44
C PRO A 396 12.73 1.32 -10.29
N ILE A 397 13.06 0.20 -9.61
CA ILE A 397 14.45 -0.27 -9.51
C ILE A 397 14.95 -0.73 -10.87
N SER A 398 14.11 -1.45 -11.63
CA SER A 398 14.45 -1.94 -12.98
C SER A 398 14.58 -0.78 -13.97
N ASP A 399 13.67 0.19 -13.89
CA ASP A 399 13.66 1.39 -14.72
C ASP A 399 14.93 2.23 -14.53
N ASN A 400 15.22 2.58 -13.28
CA ASN A 400 16.45 3.25 -12.91
C ASN A 400 17.72 2.47 -13.31
N ALA A 401 17.68 1.13 -13.27
CA ALA A 401 18.80 0.33 -13.73
C ALA A 401 19.02 0.43 -15.23
N GLY A 402 17.94 0.52 -16.03
CA GLY A 402 17.97 0.81 -17.46
C GLY A 402 18.60 2.18 -17.74
N GLY A 403 18.09 3.25 -17.10
CA GLY A 403 18.63 4.59 -17.25
C GLY A 403 20.14 4.68 -16.88
N ILE A 404 20.59 3.96 -15.84
CA ILE A 404 22.01 3.88 -15.49
C ILE A 404 22.81 3.15 -16.58
N ALA A 405 22.28 2.09 -17.19
CA ALA A 405 22.93 1.37 -18.28
C ALA A 405 23.12 2.28 -19.49
N GLU A 406 22.09 3.00 -19.92
CA GLU A 406 22.17 3.96 -21.03
C GLU A 406 23.13 5.11 -20.75
N MET A 407 23.06 5.73 -19.54
CA MET A 407 24.00 6.78 -19.13
C MET A 407 25.46 6.29 -19.10
N SER A 408 25.68 4.99 -18.88
CA SER A 408 27.01 4.38 -18.82
C SER A 408 27.48 3.83 -20.17
N ASN A 409 26.68 3.95 -21.23
CA ASN A 409 26.93 3.36 -22.56
C ASN A 409 27.23 1.85 -22.47
N LEU A 410 26.51 1.14 -21.64
CA LEU A 410 26.53 -0.33 -21.61
C LEU A 410 25.67 -0.84 -22.78
N ASP A 411 26.07 -1.97 -23.37
CA ASP A 411 25.29 -2.62 -24.43
C ASP A 411 23.95 -3.12 -23.84
N ASP A 412 22.87 -3.04 -24.66
CA ASP A 412 21.51 -3.42 -24.30
C ASP A 412 21.37 -4.92 -23.90
#